data_bfe8b3ebeb8285477581d68be2a44e91
#
_entry.id   bfe8b3ebeb8285477581d68be2a44e91
#
_cell.length_a   1.000
_cell.length_b   1.000
_cell.length_c   1.000
_cell.angle_alpha   90.00
_cell.angle_beta   90.00
_cell.angle_gamma   90.00
#
_symmetry.space_group_name_H-M   'P 1'
#
loop_
_entity.id
_entity.type
_entity.pdbx_description
1 polymer ?
#
loop_
_entity_poly.entity_id
_entity_poly.type
_entity_poly.pdbx_seq_one_letter_code
_entity_poly.pdbx_strand_id
1 'polypeptide(L)'
;MTVPTDAAGHGRGIDVDALLLVSFGGPEGPEDVLPFLRNVTRGRGVPEARLAEVAAHYDRFGGRSPINDQNRALLASLRERLAPMPVYWGNRNWQPYLADAVARMRADGVRRAACFVTSAFASYSGCRQYREDLAAALEQVGPGAPDLVKLRLFFDHPGFVEPMVDHCVRALATLPVAVRDEARLVFTAHALPRSQAAASGPDGGAYERQLRAAAGVIAQRVAACVGTRHEWQVAYCSRSGPPSVPWLEPDVNDALAALADGGARAAVIVPVGFVSDHMEVVYDLDVEAVRTASERGLAVARAGTVGTDPRFVAMVADLVAERRSPEWERPALSGEGPSHDVCPLHCCDPGARRPAAAGVPADLCAHGPARSGVTASQPGRPANAERSRHGEPRNEATILVDERAGTSRSDSHPAGE
;
A
#
# COMPACT_ATOMS: atom_id res chain seq x y z
N MET A 1 7.11 22.88 21.90
CA MET A 1 8.33 22.10 22.18
C MET A 1 8.55 21.19 21.00
N THR A 2 9.63 21.35 20.23
CA THR A 2 10.04 20.40 19.20
C THR A 2 10.45 19.11 19.91
N VAL A 3 9.87 17.99 19.53
CA VAL A 3 10.34 16.67 20.00
C VAL A 3 11.76 16.52 19.48
N PRO A 4 12.79 16.40 20.34
CA PRO A 4 14.15 16.19 19.89
C PRO A 4 14.22 14.84 19.16
N THR A 5 14.74 14.82 17.94
CA THR A 5 15.08 13.61 17.20
C THR A 5 16.57 13.37 17.32
N ASP A 6 16.98 12.11 17.38
CA ASP A 6 18.37 11.72 17.18
C ASP A 6 18.80 11.84 15.71
N ALA A 7 20.09 11.63 15.43
CA ALA A 7 20.64 11.70 14.08
C ALA A 7 20.03 10.67 13.09
N ALA A 8 19.33 9.64 13.60
CA ALA A 8 18.65 8.63 12.81
C ALA A 8 17.15 8.95 12.57
N GLY A 9 16.67 10.13 13.01
CA GLY A 9 15.26 10.55 12.84
C GLY A 9 14.30 9.85 13.80
N HIS A 10 14.80 9.27 14.91
CA HIS A 10 13.97 8.67 15.93
C HIS A 10 13.42 9.75 16.85
N GLY A 11 12.11 9.84 16.99
CA GLY A 11 11.47 10.68 17.98
C GLY A 11 11.68 10.11 19.39
N ARG A 12 11.80 10.96 20.40
CA ARG A 12 11.72 10.52 21.79
C ARG A 12 10.35 9.97 22.10
N GLY A 13 10.24 9.09 23.10
CA GLY A 13 9.00 8.43 23.51
C GLY A 13 7.82 9.39 23.61
N ILE A 14 6.76 9.06 22.92
CA ILE A 14 5.52 9.84 22.86
C ILE A 14 4.45 9.02 23.56
N ASP A 15 3.86 9.59 24.61
CA ASP A 15 2.72 8.96 25.26
C ASP A 15 1.51 8.97 24.32
N VAL A 16 0.95 7.78 24.07
CA VAL A 16 -0.25 7.57 23.28
C VAL A 16 -1.28 6.81 24.11
N ASP A 17 -2.52 7.24 24.02
CA ASP A 17 -3.64 6.69 24.80
C ASP A 17 -4.64 5.89 23.95
N ALA A 18 -4.41 5.79 22.63
CA ALA A 18 -5.19 4.97 21.72
C ALA A 18 -4.36 4.46 20.53
N LEU A 19 -4.87 3.42 19.84
CA LEU A 19 -4.41 3.01 18.51
C LEU A 19 -5.52 3.29 17.48
N LEU A 20 -5.14 3.85 16.32
CA LEU A 20 -5.97 3.94 15.13
C LEU A 20 -5.42 2.97 14.07
N LEU A 21 -6.17 1.92 13.75
CA LEU A 21 -5.96 1.07 12.59
C LEU A 21 -6.39 1.84 11.33
N VAL A 22 -5.47 2.08 10.42
CA VAL A 22 -5.68 2.86 9.20
C VAL A 22 -5.54 1.95 7.99
N SER A 23 -6.59 1.83 7.19
CA SER A 23 -6.60 0.96 6.03
C SER A 23 -7.16 1.64 4.77
N PHE A 24 -7.11 0.93 3.67
CA PHE A 24 -7.59 1.41 2.38
C PHE A 24 -9.12 1.41 2.29
N GLY A 25 -9.75 0.34 2.82
CA GLY A 25 -11.17 0.09 2.68
C GLY A 25 -11.55 -0.56 1.34
N GLY A 26 -12.75 -1.11 1.28
CA GLY A 26 -13.28 -1.75 0.07
C GLY A 26 -14.78 -1.90 0.12
N PRO A 27 -15.44 -2.18 -1.02
CA PRO A 27 -16.88 -2.39 -1.09
C PRO A 27 -17.29 -3.66 -0.34
N GLU A 28 -18.47 -3.63 0.27
CA GLU A 28 -19.03 -4.75 1.03
C GLU A 28 -20.20 -5.43 0.32
N GLY A 29 -20.63 -4.88 -0.83
CA GLY A 29 -21.68 -5.44 -1.67
C GLY A 29 -21.64 -4.83 -3.08
N PRO A 30 -22.42 -5.39 -4.03
CA PRO A 30 -22.43 -4.94 -5.42
C PRO A 30 -22.78 -3.46 -5.58
N GLU A 31 -23.68 -2.95 -4.73
CA GLU A 31 -24.12 -1.55 -4.73
C GLU A 31 -23.00 -0.57 -4.33
N ASP A 32 -22.02 -1.05 -3.59
CA ASP A 32 -20.88 -0.24 -3.12
C ASP A 32 -19.79 -0.08 -4.19
N VAL A 33 -19.69 -0.99 -5.17
CA VAL A 33 -18.52 -1.09 -6.07
C VAL A 33 -18.31 0.18 -6.87
N LEU A 34 -19.28 0.64 -7.62
CA LEU A 34 -19.13 1.87 -8.43
C LEU A 34 -18.93 3.13 -7.58
N PRO A 35 -19.69 3.36 -6.48
CA PRO A 35 -19.42 4.46 -5.56
C PRO A 35 -17.99 4.43 -4.97
N PHE A 36 -17.51 3.24 -4.59
CA PHE A 36 -16.14 3.04 -4.10
C PHE A 36 -15.10 3.41 -5.19
N LEU A 37 -15.24 2.87 -6.40
CA LEU A 37 -14.32 3.14 -7.51
C LEU A 37 -14.28 4.64 -7.86
N ARG A 38 -15.43 5.31 -7.90
CA ARG A 38 -15.51 6.77 -8.08
C ARG A 38 -14.80 7.53 -6.98
N ASN A 39 -14.92 7.06 -5.74
CA ASN A 39 -14.21 7.68 -4.61
C ASN A 39 -12.69 7.50 -4.72
N VAL A 40 -12.21 6.28 -5.00
CA VAL A 40 -10.76 5.98 -5.18
C VAL A 40 -10.15 6.79 -6.31
N THR A 41 -10.91 7.01 -7.40
CA THR A 41 -10.43 7.70 -8.60
C THR A 41 -10.78 9.19 -8.66
N ARG A 42 -11.34 9.74 -7.59
CA ARG A 42 -11.76 11.15 -7.52
C ARG A 42 -10.61 12.09 -7.91
N GLY A 43 -10.89 13.00 -8.85
CA GLY A 43 -9.92 13.97 -9.35
C GLY A 43 -8.84 13.41 -10.29
N ARG A 44 -8.94 12.13 -10.69
CA ARG A 44 -7.98 11.50 -11.62
C ARG A 44 -8.45 11.47 -13.07
N GLY A 45 -9.70 11.88 -13.35
CA GLY A 45 -10.26 11.90 -14.71
C GLY A 45 -10.43 10.51 -15.34
N VAL A 46 -10.66 9.47 -14.55
CA VAL A 46 -10.86 8.11 -15.05
C VAL A 46 -12.26 8.03 -15.69
N PRO A 47 -12.38 7.57 -16.96
CA PRO A 47 -13.69 7.44 -17.64
C PRO A 47 -14.60 6.44 -16.93
N GLU A 48 -15.93 6.69 -16.93
CA GLU A 48 -16.92 5.78 -16.35
C GLU A 48 -16.90 4.38 -16.99
N ALA A 49 -16.63 4.28 -18.30
CA ALA A 49 -16.48 2.99 -18.97
C ALA A 49 -15.36 2.15 -18.34
N ARG A 50 -14.22 2.79 -17.98
CA ARG A 50 -13.13 2.09 -17.30
C ARG A 50 -13.51 1.67 -15.88
N LEU A 51 -14.29 2.48 -15.17
CA LEU A 51 -14.82 2.08 -13.85
C LEU A 51 -15.76 0.88 -13.96
N ALA A 52 -16.59 0.82 -14.99
CA ALA A 52 -17.48 -0.32 -15.24
C ALA A 52 -16.69 -1.61 -15.56
N GLU A 53 -15.61 -1.52 -16.34
CA GLU A 53 -14.72 -2.67 -16.60
C GLU A 53 -14.09 -3.20 -15.28
N VAL A 54 -13.60 -2.30 -14.43
CA VAL A 54 -13.03 -2.70 -13.13
C VAL A 54 -14.13 -3.25 -12.22
N ALA A 55 -15.34 -2.70 -12.25
CA ALA A 55 -16.47 -3.21 -11.47
C ALA A 55 -16.81 -4.66 -11.82
N ALA A 56 -16.70 -5.05 -13.10
CA ALA A 56 -16.93 -6.43 -13.53
C ALA A 56 -15.94 -7.44 -12.90
N HIS A 57 -14.77 -7.01 -12.45
CA HIS A 57 -13.85 -7.86 -11.68
C HIS A 57 -14.44 -8.17 -10.29
N TYR A 58 -15.09 -7.19 -9.65
CA TYR A 58 -15.75 -7.37 -8.36
C TYR A 58 -16.96 -8.31 -8.46
N ASP A 59 -17.68 -8.29 -9.58
CA ASP A 59 -18.89 -9.13 -9.79
C ASP A 59 -18.58 -10.62 -9.65
N ARG A 60 -17.37 -11.05 -10.04
CA ARG A 60 -16.90 -12.44 -9.87
C ARG A 60 -16.80 -12.86 -8.40
N PHE A 61 -16.72 -11.91 -7.49
CA PHE A 61 -16.60 -12.10 -6.04
C PHE A 61 -17.82 -11.54 -5.30
N GLY A 62 -19.00 -11.47 -5.98
CA GLY A 62 -20.25 -10.99 -5.41
C GLY A 62 -20.22 -9.51 -5.02
N GLY A 63 -19.40 -8.69 -5.69
CA GLY A 63 -19.28 -7.25 -5.43
C GLY A 63 -18.55 -6.89 -4.13
N ARG A 64 -17.89 -7.84 -3.48
CA ARG A 64 -17.30 -7.68 -2.14
C ARG A 64 -15.79 -7.83 -2.16
N SER A 65 -15.08 -6.88 -1.54
CA SER A 65 -13.67 -7.01 -1.23
C SER A 65 -13.47 -7.65 0.14
N PRO A 66 -12.55 -8.60 0.32
CA PRO A 66 -12.29 -9.21 1.63
C PRO A 66 -11.61 -8.27 2.64
N ILE A 67 -11.11 -7.12 2.20
CA ILE A 67 -10.28 -6.23 3.01
C ILE A 67 -10.94 -5.77 4.31
N ASN A 68 -12.23 -5.40 4.27
CA ASN A 68 -12.93 -4.91 5.46
C ASN A 68 -13.16 -6.02 6.49
N ASP A 69 -13.45 -7.25 6.05
CA ASP A 69 -13.58 -8.40 6.95
C ASP A 69 -12.25 -8.75 7.63
N GLN A 70 -11.16 -8.73 6.86
CA GLN A 70 -9.82 -8.93 7.39
C GLN A 70 -9.42 -7.81 8.36
N ASN A 71 -9.77 -6.56 8.06
CA ASN A 71 -9.56 -5.44 8.99
C ASN A 71 -10.39 -5.58 10.29
N ARG A 72 -11.63 -6.09 10.22
CA ARG A 72 -12.43 -6.37 11.42
C ARG A 72 -11.79 -7.47 12.28
N ALA A 73 -11.27 -8.51 11.65
CA ALA A 73 -10.57 -9.57 12.35
C ALA A 73 -9.27 -9.05 12.99
N LEU A 74 -8.47 -8.26 12.26
CA LEU A 74 -7.27 -7.62 12.80
C LEU A 74 -7.61 -6.66 13.95
N LEU A 75 -8.66 -5.84 13.81
CA LEU A 75 -9.15 -4.95 14.85
C LEU A 75 -9.52 -5.69 16.14
N ALA A 76 -10.21 -6.84 16.01
CA ALA A 76 -10.57 -7.66 17.16
C ALA A 76 -9.31 -8.18 17.88
N SER A 77 -8.36 -8.74 17.14
CA SER A 77 -7.09 -9.23 17.69
C SER A 77 -6.25 -8.12 18.35
N LEU A 78 -6.23 -6.93 17.74
CA LEU A 78 -5.53 -5.76 18.31
C LEU A 78 -6.20 -5.25 19.58
N ARG A 79 -7.53 -5.26 19.65
CA ARG A 79 -8.27 -4.88 20.88
C ARG A 79 -7.95 -5.81 22.03
N GLU A 80 -7.90 -7.10 21.79
CA GLU A 80 -7.50 -8.10 22.79
C GLU A 80 -6.04 -7.88 23.23
N ARG A 81 -5.14 -7.72 22.27
CA ARG A 81 -3.68 -7.61 22.52
C ARG A 81 -3.30 -6.34 23.27
N LEU A 82 -3.96 -5.22 22.99
CA LEU A 82 -3.63 -3.90 23.52
C LEU A 82 -4.48 -3.47 24.71
N ALA A 83 -5.41 -4.30 25.17
CA ALA A 83 -6.24 -3.96 26.34
C ALA A 83 -5.38 -3.53 27.54
N PRO A 84 -5.73 -2.45 28.26
CA PRO A 84 -6.95 -1.65 28.17
C PRO A 84 -6.90 -0.48 27.16
N MET A 85 -5.87 -0.35 26.34
CA MET A 85 -5.78 0.73 25.35
C MET A 85 -6.88 0.58 24.28
N PRO A 86 -7.71 1.60 24.03
CA PRO A 86 -8.74 1.53 23.00
C PRO A 86 -8.16 1.49 21.60
N VAL A 87 -8.79 0.70 20.71
CA VAL A 87 -8.40 0.57 19.30
C VAL A 87 -9.57 0.96 18.42
N TYR A 88 -9.33 1.94 17.56
CA TYR A 88 -10.26 2.46 16.57
C TYR A 88 -9.84 1.99 15.17
N TRP A 89 -10.77 2.07 14.22
CA TRP A 89 -10.50 1.72 12.82
C TRP A 89 -11.14 2.73 11.89
N GLY A 90 -10.40 3.15 10.89
CA GLY A 90 -10.87 4.01 9.81
C GLY A 90 -10.18 3.71 8.50
N ASN A 91 -10.94 3.81 7.42
CA ASN A 91 -10.47 3.64 6.04
C ASN A 91 -10.40 5.00 5.33
N ARG A 92 -9.53 5.07 4.33
CA ARG A 92 -9.41 6.27 3.50
C ARG A 92 -10.46 6.34 2.39
N ASN A 93 -10.89 5.22 1.81
CA ASN A 93 -11.71 5.21 0.60
C ASN A 93 -13.12 4.67 0.79
N TRP A 94 -13.43 4.02 1.90
CA TRP A 94 -14.74 3.46 2.19
C TRP A 94 -15.04 3.47 3.69
N GLN A 95 -16.29 3.16 4.05
CA GLN A 95 -16.71 3.12 5.45
C GLN A 95 -16.01 1.99 6.25
N PRO A 96 -15.76 2.22 7.56
CA PRO A 96 -15.85 3.50 8.28
C PRO A 96 -14.74 4.46 7.84
N TYR A 97 -15.08 5.73 7.60
CA TYR A 97 -14.08 6.71 7.15
C TYR A 97 -13.16 7.16 8.30
N LEU A 98 -11.95 7.61 7.93
CA LEU A 98 -10.97 8.14 8.90
C LEU A 98 -11.54 9.29 9.73
N ALA A 99 -12.29 10.20 9.11
CA ALA A 99 -12.89 11.32 9.83
C ALA A 99 -13.90 10.87 10.90
N ASP A 100 -14.68 9.81 10.63
CA ASP A 100 -15.63 9.25 11.60
C ASP A 100 -14.89 8.63 12.79
N ALA A 101 -13.79 7.92 12.52
CA ALA A 101 -12.96 7.33 13.56
C ALA A 101 -12.31 8.42 14.44
N VAL A 102 -11.78 9.49 13.83
CA VAL A 102 -11.19 10.64 14.54
C VAL A 102 -12.25 11.39 15.38
N ALA A 103 -13.46 11.59 14.81
CA ALA A 103 -14.56 12.22 15.53
C ALA A 103 -14.97 11.39 16.77
N ARG A 104 -15.00 10.06 16.64
CA ARG A 104 -15.27 9.16 17.77
C ARG A 104 -14.16 9.22 18.83
N MET A 105 -12.89 9.18 18.42
CA MET A 105 -11.77 9.34 19.36
C MET A 105 -11.87 10.66 20.15
N ARG A 106 -12.24 11.76 19.47
CA ARG A 106 -12.48 13.05 20.13
C ARG A 106 -13.61 12.96 21.16
N ALA A 107 -14.74 12.32 20.79
CA ALA A 107 -15.87 12.16 21.69
C ALA A 107 -15.54 11.31 22.92
N ASP A 108 -14.68 10.30 22.76
CA ASP A 108 -14.20 9.41 23.82
C ASP A 108 -13.06 10.04 24.66
N GLY A 109 -12.63 11.27 24.34
CA GLY A 109 -11.61 12.01 25.10
C GLY A 109 -10.16 11.57 24.83
N VAL A 110 -9.90 10.89 23.74
CA VAL A 110 -8.54 10.52 23.31
C VAL A 110 -7.75 11.78 23.02
N ARG A 111 -6.56 11.89 23.59
CA ARG A 111 -5.66 13.06 23.39
C ARG A 111 -4.64 12.81 22.29
N ARG A 112 -4.12 11.57 22.20
CA ARG A 112 -3.12 11.22 21.19
C ARG A 112 -3.24 9.75 20.80
N ALA A 113 -3.32 9.46 19.50
CA ALA A 113 -3.41 8.10 19.00
C ALA A 113 -2.18 7.73 18.14
N ALA A 114 -1.65 6.53 18.37
CA ALA A 114 -0.74 5.90 17.41
C ALA A 114 -1.54 5.46 16.17
N CYS A 115 -1.02 5.70 14.96
CA CYS A 115 -1.68 5.32 13.71
C CYS A 115 -0.90 4.20 13.03
N PHE A 116 -1.44 2.99 13.06
CA PHE A 116 -0.92 1.84 12.33
C PHE A 116 -1.55 1.80 10.93
N VAL A 117 -0.75 2.04 9.90
CA VAL A 117 -1.17 1.97 8.50
C VAL A 117 -0.90 0.56 7.97
N THR A 118 -1.88 -0.08 7.34
CA THR A 118 -1.76 -1.43 6.76
C THR A 118 -0.93 -1.45 5.47
N SER A 119 0.24 -0.79 5.51
CA SER A 119 1.19 -0.70 4.39
C SER A 119 2.62 -0.73 4.95
N ALA A 120 3.41 -1.70 4.47
CA ALA A 120 4.74 -1.99 5.03
C ALA A 120 5.86 -1.19 4.37
N PHE A 121 5.67 -0.67 3.14
CA PHE A 121 6.73 -0.12 2.29
C PHE A 121 6.58 1.37 2.02
N ALA A 122 7.72 2.05 1.84
CA ALA A 122 7.77 3.48 1.55
C ALA A 122 7.29 3.78 0.12
N SER A 123 6.21 4.54 -0.01
CA SER A 123 5.75 5.08 -1.30
C SER A 123 4.85 6.29 -1.05
N TYR A 124 4.52 7.03 -2.10
CA TYR A 124 3.48 8.05 -1.98
C TYR A 124 2.16 7.44 -1.51
N SER A 125 1.64 6.45 -2.24
CA SER A 125 0.34 5.83 -1.97
C SER A 125 0.30 5.01 -0.68
N GLY A 126 1.40 4.35 -0.30
CA GLY A 126 1.48 3.48 0.88
C GLY A 126 1.87 4.21 2.18
N CYS A 127 2.46 5.41 2.09
CA CYS A 127 2.94 6.14 3.27
C CYS A 127 2.47 7.60 3.31
N ARG A 128 2.93 8.47 2.38
CA ARG A 128 2.67 9.90 2.44
C ARG A 128 1.19 10.24 2.27
N GLN A 129 0.51 9.63 1.34
CA GLN A 129 -0.90 9.88 1.09
C GLN A 129 -1.76 9.54 2.32
N TYR A 130 -1.43 8.50 3.09
CA TYR A 130 -2.11 8.25 4.37
C TYR A 130 -1.88 9.36 5.40
N ARG A 131 -0.71 9.99 5.41
CA ARG A 131 -0.47 11.16 6.28
C ARG A 131 -1.32 12.36 5.86
N GLU A 132 -1.47 12.56 4.56
CA GLU A 132 -2.34 13.60 4.00
C GLU A 132 -3.81 13.35 4.33
N ASP A 133 -4.27 12.08 4.22
CA ASP A 133 -5.64 11.68 4.59
C ASP A 133 -5.91 11.84 6.10
N LEU A 134 -4.94 11.51 6.96
CA LEU A 134 -5.04 11.74 8.40
C LEU A 134 -5.12 13.23 8.73
N ALA A 135 -4.34 14.07 8.05
CA ALA A 135 -4.42 15.52 8.22
C ALA A 135 -5.77 16.08 7.78
N ALA A 136 -6.30 15.63 6.65
CA ALA A 136 -7.63 16.01 6.17
C ALA A 136 -8.74 15.58 7.15
N ALA A 137 -8.62 14.40 7.76
CA ALA A 137 -9.55 13.95 8.79
C ALA A 137 -9.50 14.83 10.06
N LEU A 138 -8.30 15.24 10.50
CA LEU A 138 -8.14 16.19 11.61
C LEU A 138 -8.76 17.54 11.30
N GLU A 139 -8.54 18.08 10.09
CA GLU A 139 -9.12 19.35 9.64
C GLU A 139 -10.66 19.26 9.60
N GLN A 140 -11.21 18.19 9.10
CA GLN A 140 -12.67 17.95 9.05
C GLN A 140 -13.29 17.87 10.43
N VAL A 141 -12.64 17.24 11.41
CA VAL A 141 -13.13 17.13 12.78
C VAL A 141 -12.95 18.44 13.57
N GLY A 142 -11.89 19.19 13.26
CA GLY A 142 -11.62 20.51 13.81
C GLY A 142 -11.14 20.49 15.28
N PRO A 143 -11.35 21.59 16.02
CA PRO A 143 -10.79 21.77 17.36
C PRO A 143 -11.17 20.64 18.32
N GLY A 144 -10.19 20.20 19.10
CA GLY A 144 -10.33 19.09 20.05
C GLY A 144 -10.14 17.68 19.43
N ALA A 145 -9.80 17.59 18.14
CA ALA A 145 -9.35 16.34 17.55
C ALA A 145 -8.04 15.88 18.24
N PRO A 146 -7.80 14.55 18.37
CA PRO A 146 -6.59 14.03 18.98
C PRO A 146 -5.35 14.30 18.11
N ASP A 147 -4.18 14.34 18.73
CA ASP A 147 -2.92 14.24 18.00
C ASP A 147 -2.81 12.84 17.36
N LEU A 148 -2.37 12.78 16.09
CA LEU A 148 -2.16 11.53 15.39
C LEU A 148 -0.68 11.31 15.12
N VAL A 149 -0.14 10.15 15.55
CA VAL A 149 1.27 9.79 15.44
C VAL A 149 1.39 8.53 14.57
N LYS A 150 1.80 8.68 13.31
CA LYS A 150 1.99 7.53 12.43
C LYS A 150 3.17 6.68 12.92
N LEU A 151 2.96 5.37 13.03
CA LEU A 151 4.00 4.40 13.33
C LEU A 151 4.92 4.19 12.12
N ARG A 152 6.17 3.77 12.38
CA ARG A 152 7.15 3.48 11.33
C ARG A 152 6.70 2.37 10.39
N LEU A 153 7.35 2.27 9.25
CA LEU A 153 7.20 1.13 8.35
C LEU A 153 7.84 -0.12 8.97
N PHE A 154 7.33 -1.29 8.59
CA PHE A 154 7.64 -2.57 9.24
C PHE A 154 8.03 -3.69 8.25
N PHE A 155 8.48 -3.33 7.03
CA PHE A 155 8.76 -4.26 5.94
C PHE A 155 9.75 -5.37 6.28
N ASP A 156 10.62 -5.15 7.24
CA ASP A 156 11.66 -6.08 7.70
C ASP A 156 11.54 -6.46 9.19
N HIS A 157 10.42 -6.10 9.81
CA HIS A 157 10.16 -6.50 11.19
C HIS A 157 9.92 -8.02 11.28
N PRO A 158 10.47 -8.74 12.28
CA PRO A 158 10.25 -10.19 12.42
C PRO A 158 8.78 -10.58 12.40
N GLY A 159 7.91 -9.83 13.08
CA GLY A 159 6.48 -10.10 13.11
C GLY A 159 5.74 -9.93 11.77
N PHE A 160 6.38 -9.32 10.76
CA PHE A 160 5.90 -9.30 9.39
C PHE A 160 6.55 -10.40 8.54
N VAL A 161 7.87 -10.55 8.66
CA VAL A 161 8.66 -11.46 7.82
C VAL A 161 8.38 -12.93 8.16
N GLU A 162 8.37 -13.32 9.43
CA GLU A 162 8.21 -14.71 9.84
C GLU A 162 6.86 -15.34 9.42
N PRO A 163 5.71 -14.65 9.56
CA PRO A 163 4.46 -15.16 8.99
C PRO A 163 4.54 -15.38 7.48
N MET A 164 5.20 -14.48 6.73
CA MET A 164 5.36 -14.61 5.29
C MET A 164 6.24 -15.82 4.92
N VAL A 165 7.27 -16.12 5.72
CA VAL A 165 8.09 -17.35 5.58
C VAL A 165 7.21 -18.59 5.70
N ASP A 166 6.40 -18.67 6.77
CA ASP A 166 5.51 -19.82 6.99
C ASP A 166 4.47 -19.97 5.88
N HIS A 167 3.91 -18.85 5.39
CA HIS A 167 2.96 -18.88 4.29
C HIS A 167 3.62 -19.35 2.99
N CYS A 168 4.86 -18.93 2.73
CA CYS A 168 5.64 -19.39 1.58
C CYS A 168 5.94 -20.89 1.67
N VAL A 169 6.38 -21.38 2.84
CA VAL A 169 6.64 -22.81 3.09
C VAL A 169 5.36 -23.64 2.90
N ARG A 170 4.23 -23.18 3.42
CA ARG A 170 2.93 -23.85 3.20
C ARG A 170 2.55 -23.88 1.72
N ALA A 171 2.74 -22.78 0.99
CA ALA A 171 2.47 -22.73 -0.45
C ALA A 171 3.37 -23.69 -1.24
N LEU A 172 4.68 -23.73 -0.94
CA LEU A 172 5.60 -24.71 -1.50
C LEU A 172 5.10 -26.15 -1.27
N ALA A 173 4.59 -26.43 -0.07
CA ALA A 173 4.10 -27.76 0.28
C ALA A 173 2.87 -28.22 -0.54
N THR A 174 2.10 -27.29 -1.12
CA THR A 174 0.97 -27.61 -2.01
C THR A 174 1.37 -27.95 -3.45
N LEU A 175 2.58 -27.59 -3.86
CA LEU A 175 3.08 -27.90 -5.19
C LEU A 175 3.36 -29.43 -5.35
N PRO A 176 3.25 -29.96 -6.57
CA PRO A 176 3.62 -31.35 -6.83
C PRO A 176 5.07 -31.64 -6.39
N VAL A 177 5.30 -32.75 -5.70
CA VAL A 177 6.60 -33.11 -5.14
C VAL A 177 7.72 -33.10 -6.19
N ALA A 178 7.42 -33.53 -7.42
CA ALA A 178 8.39 -33.64 -8.52
C ALA A 178 8.93 -32.30 -9.01
N VAL A 179 8.32 -31.13 -8.63
CA VAL A 179 8.73 -29.79 -9.09
C VAL A 179 8.92 -28.78 -7.95
N ARG A 180 8.58 -29.18 -6.74
CA ARG A 180 8.60 -28.29 -5.55
C ARG A 180 9.97 -27.72 -5.28
N ASP A 181 11.01 -28.53 -5.32
CA ASP A 181 12.38 -28.11 -4.96
C ASP A 181 13.01 -27.20 -6.02
N GLU A 182 12.44 -27.17 -7.24
CA GLU A 182 12.85 -26.30 -8.33
C GLU A 182 11.98 -25.04 -8.46
N ALA A 183 10.96 -24.89 -7.59
CA ALA A 183 10.02 -23.78 -7.67
C ALA A 183 10.73 -22.42 -7.55
N ARG A 184 10.29 -21.45 -8.35
CA ARG A 184 10.74 -20.06 -8.29
C ARG A 184 9.85 -19.28 -7.32
N LEU A 185 10.43 -18.36 -6.51
CA LEU A 185 9.63 -17.49 -5.67
C LEU A 185 9.43 -16.15 -6.40
N VAL A 186 8.17 -15.76 -6.60
CA VAL A 186 7.79 -14.49 -7.23
C VAL A 186 7.14 -13.60 -6.18
N PHE A 187 7.93 -12.68 -5.63
CA PHE A 187 7.44 -11.71 -4.65
C PHE A 187 6.67 -10.61 -5.36
N THR A 188 5.41 -10.39 -4.97
CA THR A 188 4.55 -9.43 -5.65
C THR A 188 4.21 -8.23 -4.78
N ALA A 189 4.13 -7.07 -5.42
CA ALA A 189 3.72 -5.81 -4.84
C ALA A 189 2.97 -4.96 -5.87
N HIS A 190 2.24 -3.93 -5.40
CA HIS A 190 1.54 -3.02 -6.29
C HIS A 190 2.52 -2.29 -7.23
N ALA A 191 2.21 -2.24 -8.52
CA ALA A 191 2.98 -1.46 -9.48
C ALA A 191 2.88 0.04 -9.16
N LEU A 192 4.00 0.75 -9.28
CA LEU A 192 4.06 2.20 -9.15
C LEU A 192 4.64 2.83 -10.42
N PRO A 193 4.26 4.07 -10.75
CA PRO A 193 5.03 4.85 -11.71
C PRO A 193 6.51 4.91 -11.30
N ARG A 194 7.42 4.73 -12.25
CA ARG A 194 8.88 4.76 -11.96
C ARG A 194 9.32 6.05 -11.26
N SER A 195 8.69 7.19 -11.59
CA SER A 195 8.95 8.46 -10.91
C SER A 195 8.56 8.44 -9.43
N GLN A 196 7.44 7.80 -9.07
CA GLN A 196 7.03 7.67 -7.67
C GLN A 196 7.91 6.68 -6.91
N ALA A 197 8.32 5.58 -7.55
CA ALA A 197 9.25 4.63 -6.95
C ALA A 197 10.61 5.30 -6.70
N ALA A 198 11.13 6.07 -7.66
CA ALA A 198 12.37 6.83 -7.51
C ALA A 198 12.31 7.89 -6.40
N ALA A 199 11.14 8.50 -6.17
CA ALA A 199 10.93 9.52 -5.12
C ALA A 199 10.57 8.92 -3.75
N SER A 200 10.50 7.59 -3.61
CA SER A 200 10.07 6.93 -2.37
C SER A 200 11.14 7.00 -1.26
N GLY A 201 10.70 7.24 -0.03
CA GLY A 201 11.59 7.39 1.12
C GLY A 201 12.26 8.76 1.21
N PRO A 202 13.10 8.99 2.23
CA PRO A 202 13.79 10.26 2.40
C PRO A 202 14.88 10.51 1.35
N ASP A 203 15.57 9.44 0.92
CA ASP A 203 16.72 9.50 0.01
C ASP A 203 16.40 8.99 -1.40
N GLY A 204 15.13 8.73 -1.69
CA GLY A 204 14.68 8.15 -2.95
C GLY A 204 14.87 6.63 -3.06
N GLY A 205 14.12 5.98 -3.95
CA GLY A 205 14.25 4.57 -4.30
C GLY A 205 13.96 3.55 -3.19
N ALA A 206 13.37 3.99 -2.06
CA ALA A 206 13.16 3.13 -0.91
C ALA A 206 12.16 1.99 -1.20
N TYR A 207 11.16 2.22 -2.05
CA TYR A 207 10.16 1.19 -2.36
C TYR A 207 10.80 -0.10 -2.88
N GLU A 208 11.60 0.00 -3.92
CA GLU A 208 12.26 -1.17 -4.53
C GLU A 208 13.33 -1.78 -3.62
N ARG A 209 14.12 -0.94 -2.90
CA ARG A 209 15.13 -1.43 -1.96
C ARG A 209 14.48 -2.22 -0.82
N GLN A 210 13.44 -1.69 -0.21
CA GLN A 210 12.72 -2.34 0.90
C GLN A 210 12.04 -3.63 0.44
N LEU A 211 11.42 -3.66 -0.74
CA LEU A 211 10.83 -4.89 -1.31
C LEU A 211 11.89 -5.96 -1.52
N ARG A 212 13.03 -5.61 -2.13
CA ARG A 212 14.14 -6.55 -2.35
C ARG A 212 14.75 -7.03 -1.03
N ALA A 213 14.89 -6.15 -0.04
CA ALA A 213 15.39 -6.50 1.28
C ALA A 213 14.47 -7.50 1.99
N ALA A 214 13.16 -7.22 2.04
CA ALA A 214 12.18 -8.15 2.62
C ALA A 214 12.14 -9.49 1.87
N ALA A 215 12.08 -9.47 0.53
CA ALA A 215 12.08 -10.67 -0.30
C ALA A 215 13.32 -11.52 -0.07
N GLY A 216 14.50 -10.90 -0.02
CA GLY A 216 15.76 -11.60 0.22
C GLY A 216 15.82 -12.28 1.58
N VAL A 217 15.36 -11.60 2.65
CA VAL A 217 15.28 -12.17 4.00
C VAL A 217 14.30 -13.33 4.05
N ILE A 218 13.10 -13.17 3.44
CA ILE A 218 12.09 -14.23 3.39
C ILE A 218 12.65 -15.43 2.63
N ALA A 219 13.22 -15.24 1.43
CA ALA A 219 13.79 -16.33 0.62
C ALA A 219 14.90 -17.08 1.35
N GLN A 220 15.79 -16.36 2.05
CA GLN A 220 16.84 -16.98 2.85
C GLN A 220 16.28 -17.84 3.99
N ARG A 221 15.25 -17.36 4.71
CA ARG A 221 14.62 -18.07 5.81
C ARG A 221 13.80 -19.27 5.32
N VAL A 222 13.09 -19.12 4.19
CA VAL A 222 12.41 -20.26 3.53
C VAL A 222 13.44 -21.35 3.22
N ALA A 223 14.58 -21.00 2.62
CA ALA A 223 15.64 -21.97 2.32
C ALA A 223 16.15 -22.70 3.58
N ALA A 224 16.29 -21.98 4.69
CA ALA A 224 16.68 -22.59 5.97
C ALA A 224 15.61 -23.55 6.51
N CYS A 225 14.31 -23.27 6.29
CA CYS A 225 13.21 -24.12 6.73
C CYS A 225 13.06 -25.39 5.89
N VAL A 226 13.18 -25.28 4.55
CA VAL A 226 12.93 -26.42 3.62
C VAL A 226 14.20 -27.16 3.20
N GLY A 227 15.38 -26.63 3.52
CA GLY A 227 16.68 -27.22 3.15
C GLY A 227 17.07 -27.01 1.68
N THR A 228 16.28 -26.28 0.90
CA THR A 228 16.51 -26.00 -0.52
C THR A 228 16.48 -24.51 -0.80
N ARG A 229 17.46 -24.03 -1.55
CA ARG A 229 17.50 -22.62 -2.00
C ARG A 229 16.69 -22.46 -3.28
N HIS A 230 15.68 -21.62 -3.22
CA HIS A 230 14.87 -21.22 -4.37
C HIS A 230 15.40 -19.91 -4.97
N GLU A 231 15.51 -19.83 -6.28
CA GLU A 231 15.72 -18.55 -6.96
C GLU A 231 14.45 -17.70 -6.84
N TRP A 232 14.65 -16.40 -6.76
CA TRP A 232 13.54 -15.47 -6.54
C TRP A 232 13.68 -14.18 -7.34
N GLN A 233 12.54 -13.54 -7.56
CA GLN A 233 12.44 -12.22 -8.19
C GLN A 233 11.29 -11.43 -7.59
N VAL A 234 11.30 -10.10 -7.82
CA VAL A 234 10.17 -9.22 -7.54
C VAL A 234 9.44 -8.95 -8.84
N ALA A 235 8.12 -9.04 -8.80
CA ALA A 235 7.22 -8.66 -9.87
C ALA A 235 6.11 -7.75 -9.33
N TYR A 236 5.40 -7.08 -10.22
CA TYR A 236 4.41 -6.09 -9.84
C TYR A 236 3.05 -6.45 -10.43
N CYS A 237 1.97 -6.03 -9.75
CA CYS A 237 0.58 -6.19 -10.23
C CYS A 237 -0.20 -4.90 -10.11
N SER A 238 -1.45 -4.89 -10.59
CA SER A 238 -2.41 -3.80 -10.38
C SER A 238 -1.99 -2.46 -10.99
N ARG A 239 -1.37 -2.48 -12.16
CA ARG A 239 -1.06 -1.26 -12.90
C ARG A 239 -2.34 -0.53 -13.26
N SER A 240 -2.50 0.70 -12.75
CA SER A 240 -3.75 1.47 -12.83
C SER A 240 -3.65 2.78 -13.62
N GLY A 241 -2.61 2.95 -14.44
CA GLY A 241 -2.38 4.19 -15.17
C GLY A 241 -2.23 4.01 -16.68
N PRO A 242 -2.17 5.12 -17.44
CA PRO A 242 -2.08 5.06 -18.89
C PRO A 242 -0.75 4.44 -19.35
N PRO A 243 -0.73 3.79 -20.53
CA PRO A 243 0.48 3.18 -21.08
C PRO A 243 1.65 4.15 -21.31
N SER A 244 1.35 5.45 -21.47
CA SER A 244 2.36 6.51 -21.67
C SER A 244 3.19 6.83 -20.43
N VAL A 245 2.76 6.38 -19.24
CA VAL A 245 3.51 6.55 -17.99
C VAL A 245 4.36 5.30 -17.76
N PRO A 246 5.70 5.42 -17.62
CA PRO A 246 6.54 4.29 -17.27
C PRO A 246 6.24 3.77 -15.85
N TRP A 247 5.97 2.48 -15.73
CA TRP A 247 5.69 1.79 -14.47
C TRP A 247 6.83 0.85 -14.10
N LEU A 248 6.83 0.39 -12.84
CA LEU A 248 7.72 -0.68 -12.40
C LEU A 248 7.38 -1.98 -13.12
N GLU A 249 8.39 -2.74 -13.47
CA GLU A 249 8.33 -4.00 -14.22
C GLU A 249 9.26 -5.05 -13.59
N PRO A 250 9.06 -6.34 -13.88
CA PRO A 250 8.04 -6.92 -14.76
C PRO A 250 6.64 -6.95 -14.11
N ASP A 251 5.58 -7.00 -14.94
CA ASP A 251 4.26 -7.43 -14.48
C ASP A 251 4.31 -8.89 -14.03
N VAL A 252 3.43 -9.29 -13.08
CA VAL A 252 3.43 -10.66 -12.55
C VAL A 252 3.13 -11.70 -13.62
N ASN A 253 2.25 -11.39 -14.58
CA ASN A 253 1.93 -12.30 -15.68
C ASN A 253 3.12 -12.44 -16.63
N ASP A 254 3.79 -11.34 -16.96
CA ASP A 254 5.02 -11.36 -17.79
C ASP A 254 6.14 -12.14 -17.09
N ALA A 255 6.29 -11.96 -15.77
CA ALA A 255 7.26 -12.69 -14.98
C ALA A 255 7.01 -14.21 -14.99
N LEU A 256 5.76 -14.65 -14.80
CA LEU A 256 5.39 -16.07 -14.85
C LEU A 256 5.57 -16.65 -16.24
N ALA A 257 5.17 -15.92 -17.29
CA ALA A 257 5.38 -16.32 -18.67
C ALA A 257 6.87 -16.52 -18.98
N ALA A 258 7.71 -15.55 -18.61
CA ALA A 258 9.16 -15.63 -18.82
C ALA A 258 9.79 -16.79 -18.04
N LEU A 259 9.33 -17.09 -16.83
CA LEU A 259 9.79 -18.26 -16.08
C LEU A 259 9.45 -19.57 -16.79
N ALA A 260 8.22 -19.72 -17.28
CA ALA A 260 7.80 -20.92 -18.01
C ALA A 260 8.58 -21.07 -19.33
N ASP A 261 8.73 -19.99 -20.10
CA ASP A 261 9.52 -19.97 -21.34
C ASP A 261 11.02 -20.29 -21.09
N GLY A 262 11.53 -19.94 -19.90
CA GLY A 262 12.86 -20.30 -19.40
C GLY A 262 12.99 -21.71 -18.84
N GLY A 263 11.93 -22.53 -18.92
CA GLY A 263 11.92 -23.94 -18.50
C GLY A 263 11.62 -24.17 -17.02
N ALA A 264 11.20 -23.15 -16.26
CA ALA A 264 10.69 -23.34 -14.90
C ALA A 264 9.40 -24.18 -14.93
N ARG A 265 9.26 -25.10 -14.00
CA ARG A 265 8.10 -26.01 -13.90
C ARG A 265 7.14 -25.64 -12.77
N ALA A 266 7.60 -24.86 -11.80
CA ALA A 266 6.79 -24.43 -10.67
C ALA A 266 7.19 -23.02 -10.18
N ALA A 267 6.22 -22.30 -9.62
CA ALA A 267 6.45 -21.03 -8.94
C ALA A 267 5.54 -20.87 -7.71
N VAL A 268 6.01 -20.11 -6.73
CA VAL A 268 5.19 -19.63 -5.61
C VAL A 268 5.07 -18.12 -5.71
N ILE A 269 3.85 -17.62 -5.81
CA ILE A 269 3.54 -16.19 -5.75
C ILE A 269 3.46 -15.79 -4.28
N VAL A 270 4.28 -14.82 -3.87
CA VAL A 270 4.37 -14.34 -2.49
C VAL A 270 3.93 -12.87 -2.43
N PRO A 271 2.72 -12.55 -1.96
CA PRO A 271 2.16 -11.20 -1.98
C PRO A 271 2.75 -10.31 -0.88
N VAL A 272 4.07 -10.14 -0.87
CA VAL A 272 4.81 -9.42 0.18
C VAL A 272 4.42 -7.93 0.28
N GLY A 273 3.96 -7.33 -0.81
CA GLY A 273 3.51 -5.94 -0.86
C GLY A 273 2.17 -5.67 -0.16
N PHE A 274 1.50 -6.72 0.36
CA PHE A 274 0.13 -6.65 0.85
C PHE A 274 0.00 -7.25 2.23
N VAL A 275 -0.67 -6.53 3.13
CA VAL A 275 -0.93 -6.98 4.52
C VAL A 275 -2.16 -7.90 4.58
N SER A 276 -3.14 -7.65 3.72
CA SER A 276 -4.40 -8.39 3.65
C SER A 276 -4.82 -8.61 2.20
N ASP A 277 -5.64 -9.63 1.98
CA ASP A 277 -6.23 -9.86 0.67
C ASP A 277 -7.27 -8.76 0.37
N HIS A 278 -7.25 -8.29 -0.86
CA HIS A 278 -8.22 -7.38 -1.46
C HIS A 278 -8.33 -7.69 -2.95
N MET A 279 -9.11 -6.94 -3.71
CA MET A 279 -9.38 -7.30 -5.12
C MET A 279 -8.12 -7.40 -5.98
N GLU A 280 -7.13 -6.53 -5.76
CA GLU A 280 -5.85 -6.60 -6.47
C GLU A 280 -5.02 -7.85 -6.15
N VAL A 281 -5.25 -8.48 -4.99
CA VAL A 281 -4.65 -9.78 -4.64
C VAL A 281 -5.48 -10.93 -5.22
N VAL A 282 -6.78 -10.96 -4.91
CA VAL A 282 -7.62 -12.11 -5.31
C VAL A 282 -7.91 -12.14 -6.81
N TYR A 283 -8.01 -10.99 -7.48
CA TYR A 283 -8.21 -10.97 -8.92
C TYR A 283 -6.90 -11.12 -9.69
N ASP A 284 -5.91 -10.27 -9.43
CA ASP A 284 -4.67 -10.26 -10.21
C ASP A 284 -3.84 -11.52 -9.96
N LEU A 285 -3.80 -12.02 -8.72
CA LEU A 285 -2.94 -13.16 -8.37
C LEU A 285 -3.67 -14.50 -8.40
N ASP A 286 -4.93 -14.59 -7.90
CA ASP A 286 -5.64 -15.86 -7.83
C ASP A 286 -6.44 -16.17 -9.11
N VAL A 287 -6.70 -15.18 -9.99
CA VAL A 287 -7.38 -15.37 -11.26
C VAL A 287 -6.44 -15.20 -12.44
N GLU A 288 -5.87 -13.99 -12.62
CA GLU A 288 -5.08 -13.68 -13.83
C GLU A 288 -3.73 -14.39 -13.83
N ALA A 289 -2.97 -14.29 -12.75
CA ALA A 289 -1.66 -14.92 -12.66
C ALA A 289 -1.75 -16.47 -12.68
N VAL A 290 -2.76 -17.03 -12.00
CA VAL A 290 -3.03 -18.50 -12.05
C VAL A 290 -3.41 -18.93 -13.46
N ARG A 291 -4.23 -18.16 -14.18
CA ARG A 291 -4.57 -18.44 -15.59
C ARG A 291 -3.32 -18.42 -16.46
N THR A 292 -2.51 -17.35 -16.38
CA THR A 292 -1.26 -17.23 -17.15
C THR A 292 -0.33 -18.41 -16.90
N ALA A 293 -0.16 -18.81 -15.64
CA ALA A 293 0.67 -19.97 -15.29
C ALA A 293 0.10 -21.27 -15.88
N SER A 294 -1.22 -21.48 -15.77
CA SER A 294 -1.90 -22.68 -16.31
C SER A 294 -1.75 -22.79 -17.83
N GLU A 295 -1.93 -21.69 -18.57
CA GLU A 295 -1.77 -21.64 -20.03
C GLU A 295 -0.35 -21.95 -20.48
N ARG A 296 0.64 -21.78 -19.59
CA ARG A 296 2.07 -22.07 -19.83
C ARG A 296 2.52 -23.39 -19.22
N GLY A 297 1.64 -24.18 -18.61
CA GLY A 297 1.99 -25.45 -17.96
C GLY A 297 2.88 -25.28 -16.72
N LEU A 298 2.93 -24.09 -16.12
CA LEU A 298 3.66 -23.77 -14.90
C LEU A 298 2.78 -24.10 -13.68
N ALA A 299 3.20 -25.04 -12.84
CA ALA A 299 2.53 -25.29 -11.57
C ALA A 299 2.69 -24.07 -10.64
N VAL A 300 1.60 -23.52 -10.14
CA VAL A 300 1.66 -22.34 -9.29
C VAL A 300 0.89 -22.51 -7.99
N ALA A 301 1.44 -21.94 -6.89
CA ALA A 301 0.76 -21.80 -5.62
C ALA A 301 0.92 -20.35 -5.14
N ARG A 302 -0.07 -19.79 -4.42
CA ARG A 302 0.02 -18.49 -3.79
C ARG A 302 0.15 -18.61 -2.27
N ALA A 303 1.17 -17.94 -1.71
CA ALA A 303 1.32 -17.77 -0.28
C ALA A 303 0.27 -16.80 0.27
N GLY A 304 -0.24 -17.02 1.46
CA GLY A 304 -1.16 -16.10 2.13
C GLY A 304 -0.51 -14.75 2.46
N THR A 305 -1.32 -13.70 2.60
CA THR A 305 -0.92 -12.44 3.24
C THR A 305 -0.82 -12.63 4.75
N VAL A 306 -0.17 -11.71 5.48
CA VAL A 306 0.03 -11.86 6.95
C VAL A 306 -1.26 -11.86 7.75
N GLY A 307 -2.28 -11.15 7.28
CA GLY A 307 -3.61 -11.14 7.87
C GLY A 307 -3.62 -10.86 9.38
N THR A 308 -4.05 -11.86 10.16
CA THR A 308 -4.16 -11.79 11.62
C THR A 308 -3.20 -12.74 12.35
N ASP A 309 -2.06 -13.09 11.73
CA ASP A 309 -1.05 -13.92 12.40
C ASP A 309 -0.70 -13.32 13.77
N PRO A 310 -0.66 -14.10 14.86
CA PRO A 310 -0.38 -13.58 16.18
C PRO A 310 0.94 -12.80 16.31
N ARG A 311 1.95 -13.15 15.52
CA ARG A 311 3.25 -12.44 15.48
C ARG A 311 3.10 -11.07 14.83
N PHE A 312 2.23 -10.96 13.80
CA PHE A 312 1.91 -9.69 13.17
C PHE A 312 1.12 -8.78 14.12
N VAL A 313 0.14 -9.33 14.84
CA VAL A 313 -0.60 -8.59 15.88
C VAL A 313 0.34 -8.14 17.00
N ALA A 314 1.27 -8.99 17.44
CA ALA A 314 2.28 -8.64 18.45
C ALA A 314 3.21 -7.52 17.94
N MET A 315 3.64 -7.57 16.68
CA MET A 315 4.44 -6.51 16.06
C MET A 315 3.75 -5.13 16.16
N VAL A 316 2.44 -5.06 15.94
CA VAL A 316 1.73 -3.77 16.07
C VAL A 316 1.83 -3.23 17.49
N ALA A 317 1.74 -4.11 18.50
CA ALA A 317 1.94 -3.73 19.91
C ALA A 317 3.39 -3.29 20.17
N ASP A 318 4.38 -3.96 19.59
CA ASP A 318 5.78 -3.59 19.68
C ASP A 318 6.06 -2.21 19.05
N LEU A 319 5.48 -1.93 17.88
CA LEU A 319 5.58 -0.60 17.24
C LEU A 319 4.97 0.52 18.11
N VAL A 320 3.89 0.23 18.82
CA VAL A 320 3.32 1.17 19.82
C VAL A 320 4.27 1.36 20.99
N ALA A 321 4.87 0.28 21.51
CA ALA A 321 5.84 0.32 22.61
C ALA A 321 7.11 1.07 22.20
N GLU A 322 7.65 0.83 21.01
CA GLU A 322 8.77 1.59 20.43
C GLU A 322 8.49 3.10 20.43
N ARG A 323 7.27 3.47 20.10
CA ARG A 323 6.88 4.88 20.03
C ARG A 323 6.75 5.52 21.40
N ARG A 324 6.35 4.75 22.40
CA ARG A 324 6.20 5.18 23.81
C ARG A 324 7.52 5.21 24.56
N SER A 325 8.46 4.31 24.23
CA SER A 325 9.75 4.20 24.91
C SER A 325 10.90 4.25 23.91
N PRO A 326 11.79 5.26 23.96
CA PRO A 326 12.97 5.34 23.09
C PRO A 326 13.95 4.19 23.29
N GLU A 327 13.88 3.52 24.46
CA GLU A 327 14.79 2.43 24.86
C GLU A 327 14.26 1.06 24.40
N TRP A 328 13.03 1.02 23.86
CA TRP A 328 12.48 -0.21 23.32
C TRP A 328 13.26 -0.67 22.10
N GLU A 329 13.56 -1.97 22.04
CA GLU A 329 14.24 -2.56 20.89
C GLU A 329 13.43 -2.33 19.60
N ARG A 330 14.13 -2.00 18.51
CA ARG A 330 13.56 -1.77 17.18
C ARG A 330 14.03 -2.85 16.22
N PRO A 331 13.42 -4.03 16.26
CA PRO A 331 13.88 -5.15 15.46
C PRO A 331 13.72 -4.88 13.96
N ALA A 332 14.77 -5.26 13.22
CA ALA A 332 14.84 -5.24 11.77
C ALA A 332 15.72 -6.41 11.32
N LEU A 333 15.27 -7.16 10.32
CA LEU A 333 15.96 -8.37 9.84
C LEU A 333 16.82 -8.11 8.61
N SER A 334 16.64 -6.97 7.95
CA SER A 334 17.39 -6.57 6.77
C SER A 334 18.55 -5.64 7.12
N GLY A 335 19.50 -5.49 6.20
CA GLY A 335 20.57 -4.51 6.32
C GLY A 335 20.13 -3.04 6.19
N GLU A 336 18.86 -2.77 5.83
CA GLU A 336 18.29 -1.42 5.77
C GLU A 336 18.08 -0.83 7.19
N GLY A 337 17.95 -1.68 8.20
CA GLY A 337 17.62 -1.28 9.57
C GLY A 337 16.17 -0.80 9.73
N PRO A 338 15.75 -0.44 10.95
CA PRO A 338 14.40 0.00 11.23
C PRO A 338 14.11 1.35 10.57
N SER A 339 12.96 1.47 9.92
CA SER A 339 12.54 2.73 9.30
C SER A 339 12.41 3.86 10.32
N HIS A 340 12.57 5.10 9.86
CA HIS A 340 12.43 6.30 10.67
C HIS A 340 10.98 6.53 11.15
N ASP A 341 10.81 7.16 12.30
CA ASP A 341 9.51 7.53 12.86
C ASP A 341 8.98 8.85 12.31
N VAL A 342 9.89 9.77 11.98
CA VAL A 342 9.57 11.12 11.52
C VAL A 342 10.03 11.27 10.08
N CYS A 343 9.06 11.49 9.18
CA CYS A 343 9.40 11.70 7.77
C CYS A 343 9.79 13.16 7.51
N PRO A 344 10.89 13.43 6.78
CA PRO A 344 11.17 14.76 6.29
C PRO A 344 10.10 15.23 5.29
N LEU A 345 10.04 16.54 5.04
CA LEU A 345 9.01 17.19 4.21
C LEU A 345 8.89 16.59 2.80
N HIS A 346 10.02 16.28 2.20
CA HIS A 346 10.11 15.74 0.84
C HIS A 346 10.01 14.21 0.76
N CYS A 347 9.86 13.52 1.90
CA CYS A 347 9.78 12.05 1.92
C CYS A 347 8.56 11.57 1.13
N CYS A 348 8.78 10.68 0.16
CA CYS A 348 7.77 10.14 -0.74
C CYS A 348 7.00 11.23 -1.51
N ASP A 349 7.68 12.25 -1.99
CA ASP A 349 7.07 13.35 -2.72
C ASP A 349 6.47 12.85 -4.06
N PRO A 350 5.18 13.13 -4.35
CA PRO A 350 4.55 12.71 -5.59
C PRO A 350 5.03 13.48 -6.84
N GLY A 351 5.86 14.52 -6.65
CA GLY A 351 6.30 15.43 -7.71
C GLY A 351 5.27 16.53 -8.03
N ALA A 352 5.68 17.55 -8.78
CA ALA A 352 5.00 18.82 -8.99
C ALA A 352 3.64 18.78 -9.74
N ARG A 353 3.10 17.63 -10.09
CA ARG A 353 1.86 17.49 -10.88
C ARG A 353 0.60 17.13 -10.09
N ARG A 354 0.69 16.98 -8.78
CA ARG A 354 -0.52 16.88 -7.94
C ARG A 354 -0.61 18.15 -7.12
N PRO A 355 -1.80 18.79 -7.03
CA PRO A 355 -1.97 19.84 -6.05
C PRO A 355 -1.62 19.21 -4.70
N ALA A 356 -0.60 19.76 -4.04
CA ALA A 356 -0.48 19.56 -2.61
C ALA A 356 -1.84 19.90 -2.05
N ALA A 357 -2.41 19.04 -1.22
CA ALA A 357 -3.57 19.43 -0.43
C ALA A 357 -3.15 20.69 0.30
N ALA A 358 -3.72 21.83 -0.11
CA ALA A 358 -3.31 23.11 0.42
C ALA A 358 -3.51 23.09 1.93
N GLY A 359 -2.44 23.32 2.70
CA GLY A 359 -2.49 23.47 4.14
C GLY A 359 -2.18 22.24 5.00
N VAL A 360 -1.65 21.16 4.45
CA VAL A 360 -1.22 20.02 5.28
C VAL A 360 0.15 20.32 5.89
N PRO A 361 0.26 20.52 7.23
CA PRO A 361 1.56 20.60 7.87
C PRO A 361 2.30 19.28 7.61
N ALA A 362 3.55 19.36 7.18
CA ALA A 362 4.41 18.21 6.96
C ALA A 362 4.68 17.37 8.23
N ASP A 363 4.15 17.78 9.34
CA ASP A 363 4.52 17.43 10.71
C ASP A 363 3.59 16.44 11.39
N LEU A 364 2.74 15.71 10.65
CA LEU A 364 1.96 14.62 11.25
C LEU A 364 2.83 13.48 11.86
N CYS A 365 4.13 13.55 11.66
CA CYS A 365 5.11 12.69 12.35
C CYS A 365 5.91 13.43 13.43
N ALA A 366 5.81 14.77 13.53
CA ALA A 366 6.53 15.58 14.49
C ALA A 366 5.60 16.66 15.05
N HIS A 367 4.97 16.39 16.19
CA HIS A 367 4.23 17.41 16.90
C HIS A 367 5.16 18.26 17.76
N GLY A 368 5.42 19.50 17.27
CA GLY A 368 5.79 20.61 18.15
C GLY A 368 4.56 21.47 18.42
N PRO A 369 4.48 22.19 19.57
CA PRO A 369 3.34 23.03 19.89
C PRO A 369 3.20 24.16 18.86
N ALA A 370 1.95 24.50 18.56
CA ALA A 370 1.58 25.64 17.73
C ALA A 370 2.42 26.87 18.10
N ARG A 371 3.08 27.45 17.11
CA ARG A 371 3.74 28.75 17.29
C ARG A 371 2.65 29.80 17.52
N SER A 372 2.48 30.20 18.76
CA SER A 372 1.79 31.42 19.13
C SER A 372 2.49 32.61 18.47
N GLY A 373 1.70 33.47 17.84
CA GLY A 373 2.07 34.56 16.97
C GLY A 373 3.25 35.39 17.38
N VAL A 374 4.07 35.68 16.39
CA VAL A 374 4.88 36.88 16.32
C VAL A 374 4.41 37.63 15.08
N THR A 375 3.73 38.74 15.34
CA THR A 375 3.40 39.80 14.36
C THR A 375 4.69 40.37 13.80
N ALA A 376 4.99 40.08 12.54
CA ALA A 376 6.02 40.79 11.81
C ALA A 376 5.37 41.89 10.99
N SER A 377 5.76 43.14 11.32
CA SER A 377 5.43 44.39 10.65
C SER A 377 5.80 44.36 9.17
N GLN A 378 4.89 44.84 8.34
CA GLN A 378 5.14 45.11 6.92
C GLN A 378 6.09 46.29 6.72
N PRO A 379 6.90 46.30 5.68
CA PRO A 379 7.21 47.50 4.96
C PRO A 379 6.80 47.46 3.48
N GLY A 380 6.03 48.48 3.13
CA GLY A 380 6.03 49.30 1.93
C GLY A 380 6.05 48.63 0.54
N ARG A 381 4.92 48.78 -0.17
CA ARG A 381 4.84 48.78 -1.64
C ARG A 381 5.64 49.92 -2.26
N PRO A 382 6.09 49.77 -3.50
CA PRO A 382 5.59 50.71 -4.51
C PRO A 382 5.04 50.03 -5.79
N ALA A 383 4.24 50.85 -6.49
CA ALA A 383 3.39 50.53 -7.60
C ALA A 383 4.09 50.62 -8.99
N ASN A 384 3.36 50.10 -9.98
CA ASN A 384 3.35 50.41 -11.44
C ASN A 384 4.35 49.69 -12.36
N ALA A 385 3.84 48.96 -13.33
CA ALA A 385 3.49 49.38 -14.69
C ALA A 385 3.06 48.22 -15.58
N GLU A 386 1.91 48.30 -16.12
CA GLU A 386 1.37 48.21 -17.47
C GLU A 386 2.00 47.34 -18.57
N ARG A 387 1.03 46.62 -19.24
CA ARG A 387 0.93 46.21 -20.67
C ARG A 387 1.82 45.03 -21.11
N SER A 388 1.33 44.10 -21.88
CA SER A 388 0.32 43.99 -22.93
C SER A 388 0.22 42.55 -23.46
N ARG A 389 -0.97 42.18 -23.82
CA ARG A 389 -1.54 41.33 -24.90
C ARG A 389 -0.66 40.39 -25.75
N HIS A 390 -1.32 39.31 -26.08
CA HIS A 390 -1.26 38.31 -27.20
C HIS A 390 -0.62 36.98 -26.78
N GLY A 391 -1.21 35.83 -27.03
CA GLY A 391 -1.97 35.23 -28.07
C GLY A 391 -2.10 33.75 -27.70
N GLU A 392 -3.25 33.20 -27.87
CA GLU A 392 -3.45 31.75 -27.95
C GLU A 392 -2.69 31.13 -29.12
N PRO A 393 -2.32 29.83 -29.03
CA PRO A 393 -3.04 28.93 -29.91
C PRO A 393 -3.50 27.62 -29.24
N ARG A 394 -4.68 27.22 -29.65
CA ARG A 394 -5.25 25.90 -29.49
C ARG A 394 -4.32 24.83 -30.06
N ASN A 395 -4.17 23.73 -29.34
CA ASN A 395 -3.73 22.49 -29.95
C ASN A 395 -4.65 21.37 -29.53
N GLU A 396 -5.51 20.99 -30.46
CA GLU A 396 -6.26 19.75 -30.50
C GLU A 396 -5.26 18.59 -30.63
N ALA A 397 -5.23 17.70 -29.67
CA ALA A 397 -4.55 16.43 -29.79
C ALA A 397 -5.58 15.35 -30.04
N THR A 398 -5.68 14.96 -31.29
CA THR A 398 -6.42 13.82 -31.83
C THR A 398 -6.01 12.53 -31.15
N ILE A 399 -6.98 11.85 -30.55
CA ILE A 399 -6.82 10.50 -30.00
C ILE A 399 -6.96 9.52 -31.17
N LEU A 400 -5.88 8.84 -31.53
CA LEU A 400 -5.91 7.67 -32.40
C LEU A 400 -6.33 6.45 -31.59
N VAL A 401 -7.51 5.94 -31.91
CA VAL A 401 -8.03 4.64 -31.47
C VAL A 401 -7.46 3.60 -32.44
N ASP A 402 -6.67 2.67 -31.95
CA ASP A 402 -6.21 1.50 -32.72
C ASP A 402 -7.27 0.38 -32.56
N GLU A 403 -8.16 0.29 -33.54
CA GLU A 403 -9.08 -0.83 -33.73
C GLU A 403 -8.32 -1.98 -34.38
N ARG A 404 -8.08 -3.06 -33.66
CA ARG A 404 -7.85 -4.37 -34.24
C ARG A 404 -8.97 -5.32 -33.88
N ALA A 405 -10.01 -5.28 -34.67
CA ALA A 405 -11.04 -6.30 -34.72
C ALA A 405 -10.49 -7.55 -35.42
N GLY A 406 -10.37 -8.63 -34.68
CA GLY A 406 -10.15 -9.97 -35.24
C GLY A 406 -11.47 -10.55 -35.68
N THR A 407 -11.66 -10.68 -37.00
CA THR A 407 -12.80 -11.36 -37.61
C THR A 407 -12.79 -12.85 -37.28
N SER A 408 -13.78 -13.31 -36.55
CA SER A 408 -14.10 -14.74 -36.44
C SER A 408 -14.90 -15.17 -37.69
N ARG A 409 -14.32 -16.07 -38.46
CA ARG A 409 -15.10 -16.83 -39.48
C ARG A 409 -15.83 -17.96 -38.76
N SER A 410 -17.13 -17.93 -38.97
CA SER A 410 -18.02 -19.07 -38.75
C SER A 410 -17.79 -20.09 -39.85
N ASP A 411 -17.46 -21.33 -39.52
CA ASP A 411 -17.65 -22.47 -40.39
C ASP A 411 -18.61 -23.47 -39.73
N SER A 412 -19.60 -23.74 -40.50
CA SER A 412 -20.77 -24.58 -40.28
C SER A 412 -20.38 -26.06 -40.22
N HIS A 413 -21.11 -26.78 -39.37
CA HIS A 413 -21.25 -28.23 -39.38
C HIS A 413 -21.73 -28.79 -40.70
N PRO A 414 -21.44 -30.05 -41.04
CA PRO A 414 -22.52 -31.00 -41.02
C PRO A 414 -22.28 -32.30 -40.23
N ALA A 415 -23.40 -32.84 -39.74
CA ALA A 415 -23.59 -34.10 -39.11
C ALA A 415 -23.30 -35.30 -40.04
N GLY A 416 -22.96 -36.42 -39.46
CA GLY A 416 -22.94 -37.72 -40.15
C GLY A 416 -22.30 -38.83 -39.35
N GLU A 417 -23.15 -39.72 -38.77
CA GLU A 417 -22.95 -41.06 -38.22
C GLU A 417 -22.19 -41.26 -36.92
#